data_155829bdd79ce7d6c7a41fb8873af209
#
_entry.id   155829bdd79ce7d6c7a41fb8873af209
#
_cell.length_a   1.000
_cell.length_b   1.000
_cell.length_c   1.000
_cell.angle_alpha   90.00
_cell.angle_beta   90.00
_cell.angle_gamma   90.00
#
_symmetry.space_group_name_H-M   'P 1'
#
loop_
_entity.id
_entity.type
_entity.pdbx_description
1 polymer ?
#
loop_
_entity_poly.entity_id
_entity_poly.type
_entity_poly.pdbx_seq_one_letter_code
_entity_poly.pdbx_strand_id
1 'polypeptide(L)'
;MATEIRALSCSASQRKRLAKLQAKKAKRKLEKARKREVNRENVCRLAEEGSYISKRQLKRNLDVKIRQAFDVGVKLCIDCSYESCMSQKECNKFAQQLCRAYGANRKHNNPVSLHLVNFLSSGQIAAACKRKCDGFEHYVIGKHSDLPRSVFDKNVIYLSPDAPEPLLDISDDCAYVIGCLIDEHLMKGKSLEEANAQQCKAVHLPIPEFIESTNGSFRSPVLTVNQVVELILAYLDNGRDWKQAILSTVPGRFLKCI
;
A
#
# COMPACT_ATOMS: atom_id res chain seq x y z
N MET A 1 -10.25 1.00 -50.33
CA MET A 1 -10.97 2.21 -50.75
C MET A 1 -11.52 3.05 -49.59
N ALA A 2 -12.25 2.55 -48.60
CA ALA A 2 -12.78 3.39 -47.48
C ALA A 2 -11.72 3.97 -46.52
N THR A 3 -10.56 3.38 -46.43
CA THR A 3 -9.43 3.84 -45.59
C THR A 3 -8.57 4.90 -46.24
N GLU A 4 -8.50 4.92 -47.55
CA GLU A 4 -7.74 5.94 -48.32
C GLU A 4 -8.47 7.26 -48.44
N ILE A 5 -9.80 7.26 -48.55
CA ILE A 5 -10.61 8.46 -48.65
C ILE A 5 -10.59 9.30 -47.37
N ARG A 6 -10.40 8.66 -46.19
CA ARG A 6 -10.27 9.34 -44.89
C ARG A 6 -8.93 10.06 -44.68
N ALA A 7 -7.90 9.74 -45.48
CA ALA A 7 -6.58 10.34 -45.37
C ALA A 7 -6.48 11.74 -46.03
N LEU A 8 -7.36 12.03 -46.97
CA LEU A 8 -7.31 13.28 -47.76
C LEU A 8 -7.92 14.51 -47.07
N SER A 9 -8.63 14.36 -45.95
CA SER A 9 -9.27 15.46 -45.22
C SER A 9 -8.56 15.92 -43.95
N CYS A 10 -7.42 15.29 -43.58
CA CYS A 10 -6.73 15.61 -42.35
C CYS A 10 -5.74 16.74 -42.47
N SER A 11 -5.78 17.73 -41.56
CA SER A 11 -4.78 18.80 -41.49
C SER A 11 -3.36 18.24 -41.26
N ALA A 12 -2.31 19.01 -41.63
CA ALA A 12 -0.92 18.62 -41.42
C ALA A 12 -0.62 18.29 -39.92
N SER A 13 -1.26 18.99 -38.97
CA SER A 13 -1.18 18.75 -37.53
C SER A 13 -1.79 17.40 -37.14
N GLN A 14 -2.95 17.06 -37.68
CA GLN A 14 -3.62 15.78 -37.43
C GLN A 14 -2.80 14.62 -37.99
N ARG A 15 -2.18 14.74 -39.14
CA ARG A 15 -1.28 13.73 -39.73
C ARG A 15 -0.06 13.50 -38.83
N LYS A 16 0.60 14.57 -38.35
CA LYS A 16 1.73 14.44 -37.37
C LYS A 16 1.30 13.77 -36.09
N ARG A 17 0.11 14.07 -35.56
CA ARG A 17 -0.42 13.43 -34.34
C ARG A 17 -0.70 11.94 -34.57
N LEU A 18 -1.30 11.57 -35.71
CA LEU A 18 -1.55 10.17 -36.07
C LEU A 18 -0.24 9.38 -36.25
N ALA A 19 0.75 9.96 -36.94
CA ALA A 19 2.07 9.33 -37.10
C ALA A 19 2.77 9.08 -35.74
N LYS A 20 2.73 10.07 -34.81
CA LYS A 20 3.24 9.88 -33.43
C LYS A 20 2.51 8.77 -32.69
N LEU A 21 1.19 8.67 -32.81
CA LEU A 21 0.40 7.61 -32.18
C LEU A 21 0.74 6.23 -32.76
N GLN A 22 0.89 6.14 -34.09
CA GLN A 22 1.28 4.89 -34.76
C GLN A 22 2.69 4.47 -34.34
N ALA A 23 3.65 5.39 -34.34
CA ALA A 23 5.02 5.12 -33.87
C ALA A 23 5.04 4.65 -32.41
N LYS A 24 4.24 5.30 -31.52
CA LYS A 24 4.09 4.88 -30.12
C LYS A 24 3.47 3.49 -29.98
N LYS A 25 2.45 3.17 -30.80
CA LYS A 25 1.84 1.82 -30.83
C LYS A 25 2.85 0.76 -31.32
N ALA A 26 3.60 1.05 -32.38
CA ALA A 26 4.62 0.16 -32.93
C ALA A 26 5.74 -0.10 -31.90
N LYS A 27 6.26 0.95 -31.24
CA LYS A 27 7.26 0.83 -30.18
C LYS A 27 6.75 -0.04 -29.03
N ARG A 28 5.51 0.18 -28.56
CA ARG A 28 4.88 -0.63 -27.50
C ARG A 28 4.71 -2.11 -27.91
N LYS A 29 4.35 -2.35 -29.19
CA LYS A 29 4.22 -3.74 -29.71
C LYS A 29 5.56 -4.46 -29.74
N LEU A 30 6.62 -3.78 -30.20
CA LEU A 30 7.99 -4.32 -30.22
C LEU A 30 8.51 -4.60 -28.79
N GLU A 31 8.33 -3.64 -27.88
CA GLU A 31 8.73 -3.81 -26.48
C GLU A 31 7.98 -4.98 -25.81
N LYS A 32 6.67 -5.12 -26.10
CA LYS A 32 5.87 -6.25 -25.60
C LYS A 32 6.33 -7.59 -26.17
N ALA A 33 6.73 -7.63 -27.46
CA ALA A 33 7.30 -8.83 -28.08
C ALA A 33 8.63 -9.21 -27.43
N ARG A 34 9.57 -8.25 -27.27
CA ARG A 34 10.84 -8.46 -26.58
C ARG A 34 10.67 -8.96 -25.14
N LYS A 35 9.76 -8.35 -24.38
CA LYS A 35 9.45 -8.82 -23.02
C LYS A 35 8.90 -10.26 -22.99
N ARG A 36 8.10 -10.64 -23.98
CA ARG A 36 7.59 -12.01 -24.10
C ARG A 36 8.71 -13.01 -24.39
N GLU A 37 9.65 -12.64 -25.25
CA GLU A 37 10.80 -13.49 -25.62
C GLU A 37 11.73 -13.71 -24.42
N VAL A 38 12.16 -12.64 -23.77
CA VAL A 38 12.96 -12.71 -22.53
C VAL A 38 12.26 -13.54 -21.45
N ASN A 39 10.94 -13.39 -21.30
CA ASN A 39 10.20 -14.20 -20.33
C ASN A 39 10.13 -15.67 -20.73
N ARG A 40 10.04 -15.99 -22.02
CA ARG A 40 10.05 -17.37 -22.54
C ARG A 40 11.41 -18.04 -22.28
N GLU A 41 12.52 -17.34 -22.59
CA GLU A 41 13.87 -17.82 -22.31
C GLU A 41 14.09 -18.09 -20.83
N ASN A 42 13.67 -17.15 -19.96
CA ASN A 42 13.74 -17.33 -18.52
C ASN A 42 12.93 -18.53 -18.02
N VAL A 43 11.72 -18.74 -18.57
CA VAL A 43 10.90 -19.91 -18.22
C VAL A 43 11.59 -21.22 -18.64
N CYS A 44 12.17 -21.27 -19.84
CA CYS A 44 12.92 -22.45 -20.31
C CYS A 44 14.10 -22.74 -19.38
N ARG A 45 14.93 -21.73 -19.10
CA ARG A 45 16.08 -21.87 -18.20
C ARG A 45 15.68 -22.37 -16.80
N LEU A 46 14.66 -21.74 -16.18
CA LEU A 46 14.16 -22.17 -14.86
C LEU A 46 13.57 -23.59 -14.88
N ALA A 47 12.99 -24.02 -16.01
CA ALA A 47 12.47 -25.37 -16.15
C ALA A 47 13.62 -26.40 -16.26
N GLU A 48 14.69 -26.08 -16.98
CA GLU A 48 15.91 -26.90 -17.09
C GLU A 48 16.60 -27.01 -15.72
N GLU A 49 16.62 -25.93 -14.92
CA GLU A 49 17.16 -25.90 -13.56
C GLU A 49 16.24 -26.61 -12.53
N GLY A 50 15.07 -27.08 -12.92
CA GLY A 50 14.07 -27.67 -12.02
C GLY A 50 13.43 -26.68 -11.00
N SER A 51 13.70 -25.38 -11.17
CA SER A 51 13.25 -24.30 -10.28
C SER A 51 12.00 -23.56 -10.79
N TYR A 52 11.43 -23.97 -11.93
CA TYR A 52 10.26 -23.32 -12.50
C TYR A 52 9.00 -23.50 -11.65
N ILE A 53 8.44 -22.37 -11.22
CA ILE A 53 7.13 -22.32 -10.52
C ILE A 53 6.11 -21.70 -11.46
N SER A 54 5.04 -22.42 -11.79
CA SER A 54 3.96 -21.88 -12.61
C SER A 54 3.26 -20.71 -11.92
N LYS A 55 2.70 -19.77 -12.71
CA LYS A 55 1.92 -18.64 -12.15
C LYS A 55 0.77 -19.10 -11.24
N ARG A 56 0.17 -20.25 -11.57
CA ARG A 56 -0.90 -20.85 -10.76
C ARG A 56 -0.37 -21.34 -9.42
N GLN A 57 0.80 -21.98 -9.41
CA GLN A 57 1.45 -22.45 -8.17
C GLN A 57 1.92 -21.27 -7.33
N LEU A 58 2.55 -20.27 -7.96
CA LEU A 58 2.96 -19.05 -7.25
C LEU A 58 1.75 -18.37 -6.58
N LYS A 59 0.62 -18.25 -7.30
CA LYS A 59 -0.60 -17.68 -6.72
C LYS A 59 -1.09 -18.48 -5.51
N ARG A 60 -1.09 -19.80 -5.60
CA ARG A 60 -1.48 -20.69 -4.49
C ARG A 60 -0.54 -20.51 -3.28
N ASN A 61 0.76 -20.47 -3.51
CA ASN A 61 1.75 -20.29 -2.45
C ASN A 61 1.55 -18.96 -1.73
N LEU A 62 1.28 -17.88 -2.49
CA LEU A 62 0.96 -16.57 -1.90
C LEU A 62 -0.35 -16.59 -1.12
N ASP A 63 -1.38 -17.31 -1.60
CA ASP A 63 -2.67 -17.41 -0.91
C ASP A 63 -2.55 -18.23 0.40
N VAL A 64 -1.75 -19.28 0.41
CA VAL A 64 -1.45 -20.05 1.64
C VAL A 64 -0.70 -19.17 2.63
N LYS A 65 0.36 -18.52 2.18
CA LYS A 65 1.21 -17.67 3.02
C LYS A 65 0.42 -16.53 3.69
N ILE A 66 -0.41 -15.81 2.92
CA ILE A 66 -1.18 -14.69 3.47
C ILE A 66 -2.26 -15.18 4.47
N ARG A 67 -2.83 -16.36 4.30
CA ARG A 67 -3.77 -16.95 5.27
C ARG A 67 -3.06 -17.32 6.57
N GLN A 68 -1.91 -17.99 6.49
CA GLN A 68 -1.11 -18.28 7.67
C GLN A 68 -0.72 -17.02 8.44
N ALA A 69 -0.25 -15.99 7.71
CA ALA A 69 0.10 -14.72 8.34
C ALA A 69 -1.12 -13.99 8.93
N PHE A 70 -2.32 -14.18 8.37
CA PHE A 70 -3.54 -13.61 8.93
C PHE A 70 -3.85 -14.18 10.33
N ASP A 71 -3.54 -15.44 10.55
CA ASP A 71 -3.82 -16.12 11.83
C ASP A 71 -2.76 -15.78 12.90
N VAL A 72 -1.47 -15.70 12.54
CA VAL A 72 -0.36 -15.62 13.51
C VAL A 72 0.54 -14.39 13.36
N GLY A 73 0.37 -13.59 12.31
CA GLY A 73 1.22 -12.42 12.04
C GLY A 73 0.93 -11.22 12.93
N VAL A 74 1.85 -10.26 12.95
CA VAL A 74 1.67 -8.95 13.59
C VAL A 74 0.37 -8.32 13.10
N LYS A 75 -0.49 -7.88 14.01
CA LYS A 75 -1.80 -7.31 13.70
C LYS A 75 -1.65 -5.85 13.32
N LEU A 76 -1.96 -5.52 12.07
CA LEU A 76 -1.96 -4.15 11.55
C LEU A 76 -3.39 -3.77 11.14
N CYS A 77 -3.94 -2.79 11.82
CA CYS A 77 -5.32 -2.35 11.67
C CYS A 77 -5.38 -1.01 10.96
N ILE A 78 -6.33 -0.85 10.05
CA ILE A 78 -6.65 0.42 9.42
C ILE A 78 -8.00 0.86 9.95
N ASP A 79 -8.01 1.96 10.69
CA ASP A 79 -9.21 2.53 11.30
C ASP A 79 -9.99 3.33 10.27
N CYS A 80 -11.22 2.91 10.00
CA CYS A 80 -12.14 3.52 9.02
C CYS A 80 -13.12 4.51 9.66
N SER A 81 -12.98 4.88 10.94
CA SER A 81 -13.85 5.86 11.64
C SER A 81 -13.88 7.23 10.96
N TYR A 82 -12.84 7.55 10.19
CA TYR A 82 -12.70 8.83 9.48
C TYR A 82 -13.55 8.94 8.21
N GLU A 83 -14.36 7.94 7.88
CA GLU A 83 -15.15 7.93 6.64
C GLU A 83 -16.04 9.18 6.50
N SER A 84 -16.65 9.62 7.60
CA SER A 84 -17.51 10.81 7.64
C SER A 84 -16.78 12.12 7.37
N CYS A 85 -15.45 12.13 7.58
CA CYS A 85 -14.59 13.30 7.35
C CYS A 85 -13.99 13.32 5.94
N MET A 86 -14.24 12.29 5.13
CA MET A 86 -13.64 12.14 3.79
C MET A 86 -14.66 12.35 2.68
N SER A 87 -14.25 13.07 1.65
CA SER A 87 -14.97 13.16 0.39
C SER A 87 -14.91 11.83 -0.39
N GLN A 88 -15.80 11.65 -1.35
CA GLN A 88 -15.78 10.49 -2.26
C GLN A 88 -14.43 10.33 -2.99
N LYS A 89 -13.75 11.44 -3.31
CA LYS A 89 -12.43 11.44 -3.95
C LYS A 89 -11.38 10.88 -3.02
N GLU A 90 -11.39 11.24 -1.75
CA GLU A 90 -10.48 10.75 -0.71
C GLU A 90 -10.74 9.29 -0.39
N CYS A 91 -12.00 8.85 -0.28
CA CYS A 91 -12.35 7.44 -0.17
C CYS A 91 -11.81 6.61 -1.37
N ASN A 92 -11.86 7.15 -2.60
CA ASN A 92 -11.28 6.48 -3.76
C ASN A 92 -9.75 6.41 -3.71
N LYS A 93 -9.08 7.46 -3.19
CA LYS A 93 -7.62 7.45 -2.98
C LYS A 93 -7.23 6.44 -1.91
N PHE A 94 -7.97 6.41 -0.79
CA PHE A 94 -7.78 5.40 0.25
C PHE A 94 -7.90 3.98 -0.32
N ALA A 95 -8.96 3.68 -1.06
CA ALA A 95 -9.14 2.38 -1.68
C ALA A 95 -7.95 1.97 -2.57
N GLN A 96 -7.37 2.93 -3.33
CA GLN A 96 -6.17 2.67 -4.13
C GLN A 96 -4.94 2.41 -3.26
N GLN A 97 -4.79 3.11 -2.14
CA GLN A 97 -3.70 2.87 -1.18
C GLN A 97 -3.87 1.50 -0.50
N LEU A 98 -5.07 1.15 -0.08
CA LEU A 98 -5.38 -0.17 0.49
C LEU A 98 -5.07 -1.30 -0.51
N CYS A 99 -5.42 -1.14 -1.78
CA CYS A 99 -5.11 -2.10 -2.83
C CYS A 99 -3.59 -2.31 -2.99
N ARG A 100 -2.79 -1.23 -2.92
CA ARG A 100 -1.32 -1.30 -2.97
C ARG A 100 -0.76 -1.97 -1.72
N ALA A 101 -1.24 -1.56 -0.54
CA ALA A 101 -0.86 -2.13 0.74
C ALA A 101 -1.11 -3.64 0.79
N TYR A 102 -2.31 -4.08 0.41
CA TYR A 102 -2.63 -5.51 0.33
C TYR A 102 -1.75 -6.24 -0.69
N GLY A 103 -1.50 -5.64 -1.85
CA GLY A 103 -0.64 -6.21 -2.88
C GLY A 103 0.81 -6.37 -2.43
N ALA A 104 1.35 -5.41 -1.67
CA ALA A 104 2.68 -5.47 -1.05
C ALA A 104 2.71 -6.55 0.02
N ASN A 105 1.76 -6.53 0.97
CA ASN A 105 1.64 -7.50 2.05
C ASN A 105 1.57 -8.95 1.53
N ARG A 106 0.70 -9.22 0.55
CA ARG A 106 0.53 -10.56 -0.02
C ARG A 106 1.80 -11.11 -0.68
N LYS A 107 2.65 -10.25 -1.23
CA LYS A 107 3.90 -10.64 -1.90
C LYS A 107 5.08 -10.75 -0.94
N HIS A 108 4.96 -10.14 0.23
CA HIS A 108 6.03 -10.06 1.20
C HIS A 108 6.44 -11.43 1.75
N ASN A 109 7.68 -11.58 2.24
CA ASN A 109 8.15 -12.83 2.82
C ASN A 109 7.48 -13.09 4.16
N ASN A 110 7.37 -12.07 5.01
CA ASN A 110 6.72 -12.09 6.30
C ASN A 110 5.50 -11.15 6.28
N PRO A 111 4.33 -11.58 5.74
CA PRO A 111 3.14 -10.74 5.71
C PRO A 111 2.61 -10.45 7.11
N VAL A 112 1.98 -9.30 7.28
CA VAL A 112 1.23 -8.94 8.50
C VAL A 112 -0.23 -9.38 8.42
N SER A 113 -0.87 -9.57 9.57
CA SER A 113 -2.31 -9.77 9.69
C SER A 113 -3.02 -8.42 9.53
N LEU A 114 -3.61 -8.18 8.36
CA LEU A 114 -4.20 -6.89 8.01
C LEU A 114 -5.69 -6.87 8.33
N HIS A 115 -6.15 -5.81 9.00
CA HIS A 115 -7.54 -5.64 9.42
C HIS A 115 -8.06 -4.24 9.06
N LEU A 116 -9.35 -4.15 8.75
CA LEU A 116 -10.13 -2.91 8.73
C LEU A 116 -11.03 -2.92 9.96
N VAL A 117 -11.00 -1.86 10.76
CA VAL A 117 -11.85 -1.67 11.94
C VAL A 117 -12.73 -0.44 11.74
N ASN A 118 -13.84 -0.32 12.47
CA ASN A 118 -14.88 0.68 12.20
C ASN A 118 -15.32 0.65 10.72
N PHE A 119 -15.27 -0.52 10.08
CA PHE A 119 -15.53 -0.68 8.64
C PHE A 119 -16.99 -0.99 8.38
N LEU A 120 -17.71 -0.05 7.79
CA LEU A 120 -19.11 -0.20 7.40
C LEU A 120 -19.21 -0.83 5.99
N SER A 121 -19.76 -2.03 5.90
CA SER A 121 -19.92 -2.75 4.63
C SER A 121 -20.79 -2.04 3.59
N SER A 122 -21.69 -1.15 4.06
CA SER A 122 -22.54 -0.25 3.26
C SER A 122 -21.98 1.16 3.10
N GLY A 123 -20.80 1.46 3.67
CA GLY A 123 -20.19 2.79 3.68
C GLY A 123 -19.53 3.19 2.36
N GLN A 124 -19.11 4.44 2.28
CA GLN A 124 -18.44 5.02 1.11
C GLN A 124 -17.07 4.39 0.86
N ILE A 125 -16.33 4.05 1.94
CA ILE A 125 -15.04 3.33 1.86
C ILE A 125 -15.27 1.96 1.24
N ALA A 126 -16.26 1.19 1.70
CA ALA A 126 -16.57 -0.13 1.16
C ALA A 126 -16.93 -0.04 -0.33
N ALA A 127 -17.80 0.91 -0.69
CA ALA A 127 -18.16 1.16 -2.08
C ALA A 127 -16.95 1.57 -2.94
N ALA A 128 -16.03 2.37 -2.41
CA ALA A 128 -14.80 2.75 -3.10
C ALA A 128 -13.87 1.55 -3.29
N CYS A 129 -13.70 0.70 -2.27
CA CYS A 129 -12.90 -0.52 -2.33
C CYS A 129 -13.45 -1.51 -3.39
N LYS A 130 -14.76 -1.74 -3.43
CA LYS A 130 -15.40 -2.58 -4.46
C LYS A 130 -15.15 -2.07 -5.88
N ARG A 131 -15.13 -0.74 -6.07
CA ARG A 131 -14.88 -0.12 -7.39
C ARG A 131 -13.43 -0.11 -7.82
N LYS A 132 -12.48 0.05 -6.87
CA LYS A 132 -11.07 0.34 -7.16
C LYS A 132 -10.13 -0.84 -6.95
N CYS A 133 -10.53 -1.81 -6.14
CA CYS A 133 -9.72 -2.97 -5.80
C CYS A 133 -10.32 -4.23 -6.42
N ASP A 134 -9.73 -4.72 -7.51
CA ASP A 134 -10.19 -5.94 -8.17
C ASP A 134 -10.18 -7.13 -7.17
N GLY A 135 -11.32 -7.74 -6.97
CA GLY A 135 -11.48 -8.89 -6.08
C GLY A 135 -11.40 -8.55 -4.58
N PHE A 136 -11.72 -7.33 -4.16
CA PHE A 136 -11.71 -6.89 -2.75
C PHE A 136 -12.46 -7.82 -1.80
N GLU A 137 -13.57 -8.42 -2.26
CA GLU A 137 -14.36 -9.38 -1.46
C GLU A 137 -13.56 -10.64 -1.08
N HIS A 138 -12.54 -10.98 -1.87
CA HIS A 138 -11.68 -12.16 -1.68
C HIS A 138 -10.34 -11.83 -1.01
N TYR A 139 -10.13 -10.59 -0.61
CA TYR A 139 -8.91 -10.22 0.13
C TYR A 139 -8.92 -10.90 1.50
N VAL A 140 -7.78 -11.46 1.87
CA VAL A 140 -7.56 -11.99 3.23
C VAL A 140 -7.24 -10.80 4.13
N ILE A 141 -8.29 -10.12 4.56
CA ILE A 141 -8.28 -8.95 5.44
C ILE A 141 -9.45 -9.11 6.40
N GLY A 142 -9.21 -8.90 7.70
CA GLY A 142 -10.28 -8.78 8.69
C GLY A 142 -11.14 -7.55 8.38
N LYS A 143 -12.45 -7.68 8.46
CA LYS A 143 -13.40 -6.58 8.24
C LYS A 143 -14.35 -6.52 9.44
N HIS A 144 -14.13 -5.54 10.31
CA HIS A 144 -14.83 -5.41 11.58
C HIS A 144 -15.57 -4.08 11.62
N SER A 145 -16.83 -4.11 12.07
CA SER A 145 -17.62 -2.91 12.33
C SER A 145 -17.26 -2.26 13.67
N ASP A 146 -16.55 -2.99 14.51
CA ASP A 146 -16.26 -2.62 15.89
C ASP A 146 -14.97 -1.81 16.01
N LEU A 147 -14.79 -1.18 17.17
CA LEU A 147 -13.60 -0.44 17.56
C LEU A 147 -12.38 -1.37 17.68
N PRO A 148 -11.15 -0.87 17.44
CA PRO A 148 -9.92 -1.67 17.56
C PRO A 148 -9.82 -2.41 18.90
N ARG A 149 -10.14 -1.74 20.02
CA ARG A 149 -10.10 -2.35 21.37
C ARG A 149 -11.10 -3.47 21.57
N SER A 150 -12.25 -3.40 20.92
CA SER A 150 -13.26 -4.47 20.99
C SER A 150 -12.84 -5.70 20.19
N VAL A 151 -12.02 -5.52 19.15
CA VAL A 151 -11.53 -6.60 18.29
C VAL A 151 -10.26 -7.25 18.86
N PHE A 152 -9.35 -6.45 19.47
CA PHE A 152 -8.00 -6.87 19.84
C PHE A 152 -7.69 -6.70 21.34
N ASP A 153 -8.70 -6.55 22.17
CA ASP A 153 -8.56 -6.38 23.60
C ASP A 153 -7.69 -5.18 24.03
N LYS A 154 -6.77 -5.37 24.98
CA LYS A 154 -6.06 -4.28 25.65
C LYS A 154 -4.79 -3.79 24.95
N ASN A 155 -4.25 -4.56 24.00
CA ASN A 155 -2.93 -4.29 23.42
C ASN A 155 -3.03 -3.53 22.08
N VAL A 156 -3.74 -2.42 22.09
CA VAL A 156 -3.91 -1.57 20.90
C VAL A 156 -3.01 -0.35 21.00
N ILE A 157 -2.20 -0.11 19.97
CA ILE A 157 -1.27 1.02 19.85
C ILE A 157 -1.59 1.79 18.56
N TYR A 158 -1.93 3.07 18.69
CA TYR A 158 -2.15 3.95 17.54
C TYR A 158 -0.84 4.50 16.99
N LEU A 159 -0.67 4.45 15.69
CA LEU A 159 0.44 5.08 14.97
C LEU A 159 0.00 6.47 14.51
N SER A 160 0.47 7.49 15.20
CA SER A 160 0.16 8.89 14.89
C SER A 160 1.44 9.69 14.71
N PRO A 161 1.57 10.50 13.64
CA PRO A 161 2.74 11.38 13.47
C PRO A 161 2.83 12.47 14.55
N ASP A 162 1.74 12.73 15.27
CA ASP A 162 1.66 13.74 16.31
C ASP A 162 1.87 13.17 17.74
N ALA A 163 2.12 11.86 17.86
CA ALA A 163 2.42 11.23 19.15
C ALA A 163 3.83 11.59 19.65
N PRO A 164 4.02 11.75 20.98
CA PRO A 164 5.31 12.19 21.54
C PRO A 164 6.37 11.09 21.54
N GLU A 165 5.99 9.82 21.64
CA GLU A 165 6.91 8.69 21.79
C GLU A 165 7.15 7.96 20.47
N PRO A 166 8.38 7.55 20.14
CA PRO A 166 8.68 6.73 18.98
C PRO A 166 8.30 5.27 19.17
N LEU A 167 7.95 4.60 18.08
CA LEU A 167 7.81 3.14 18.02
C LEU A 167 9.20 2.51 17.85
N LEU A 168 9.81 2.08 18.95
CA LEU A 168 11.15 1.50 18.91
C LEU A 168 11.17 0.02 18.50
N ASP A 169 10.13 -0.74 18.87
CA ASP A 169 10.01 -2.16 18.49
C ASP A 169 8.53 -2.52 18.26
N ILE A 170 8.33 -3.58 17.48
CA ILE A 170 7.00 -4.14 17.16
C ILE A 170 6.83 -5.47 17.90
N SER A 171 5.89 -5.52 18.85
CA SER A 171 5.51 -6.75 19.55
C SER A 171 4.43 -7.49 18.79
N ASP A 172 4.51 -8.82 18.77
CA ASP A 172 3.51 -9.69 18.16
C ASP A 172 2.18 -9.74 18.95
N ASP A 173 2.24 -9.34 20.26
CA ASP A 173 1.08 -9.30 21.16
C ASP A 173 0.25 -8.02 21.01
N CYS A 174 0.70 -7.06 20.22
CA CYS A 174 0.03 -5.79 20.02
C CYS A 174 -0.68 -5.71 18.67
N ALA A 175 -1.76 -4.93 18.62
CA ALA A 175 -2.40 -4.51 17.38
C ALA A 175 -2.05 -3.03 17.10
N TYR A 176 -1.43 -2.78 15.98
CA TYR A 176 -1.02 -1.43 15.56
C TYR A 176 -2.07 -0.82 14.66
N VAL A 177 -2.54 0.39 14.99
CA VAL A 177 -3.64 1.05 14.29
C VAL A 177 -3.15 2.26 13.54
N ILE A 178 -3.47 2.35 12.25
CA ILE A 178 -3.26 3.52 11.40
C ILE A 178 -4.60 4.07 10.94
N GLY A 179 -4.76 5.40 10.91
CA GLY A 179 -5.96 6.02 10.38
C GLY A 179 -6.08 5.84 8.87
N CYS A 180 -7.30 5.65 8.37
CA CYS A 180 -7.57 5.65 6.93
C CYS A 180 -7.65 7.07 6.33
N LEU A 181 -7.44 8.09 7.13
CA LEU A 181 -7.62 9.49 6.75
C LEU A 181 -6.71 9.86 5.57
N ILE A 182 -7.33 10.20 4.46
CA ILE A 182 -6.67 10.80 3.30
C ILE A 182 -7.03 12.26 3.30
N ASP A 183 -6.14 13.07 3.83
CA ASP A 183 -6.42 14.47 4.06
C ASP A 183 -5.62 15.36 3.09
N GLU A 184 -6.33 16.07 2.22
CA GLU A 184 -5.74 17.12 1.38
C GLU A 184 -5.56 18.44 2.18
N HIS A 185 -6.16 18.57 3.36
CA HIS A 185 -6.21 19.80 4.18
C HIS A 185 -5.47 19.71 5.51
N LEU A 186 -4.75 18.62 5.78
CA LEU A 186 -3.91 18.39 6.98
C LEU A 186 -4.67 18.56 8.31
N MET A 187 -5.59 17.64 8.60
CA MET A 187 -6.27 17.55 9.90
C MET A 187 -5.30 16.98 10.95
N LYS A 188 -4.45 17.87 11.49
CA LYS A 188 -3.45 17.49 12.49
C LYS A 188 -4.10 16.95 13.76
N GLY A 189 -3.40 16.00 14.38
CA GLY A 189 -3.78 15.46 15.68
C GLY A 189 -4.92 14.46 15.66
N LYS A 190 -5.65 14.27 14.54
CA LYS A 190 -6.84 13.42 14.50
C LYS A 190 -6.61 11.99 14.97
N SER A 191 -5.53 11.34 14.55
CA SER A 191 -5.23 9.97 15.00
C SER A 191 -4.80 9.91 16.47
N LEU A 192 -4.18 10.99 16.99
CA LEU A 192 -3.85 11.12 18.41
C LEU A 192 -5.11 11.38 19.25
N GLU A 193 -6.02 12.23 18.77
CA GLU A 193 -7.33 12.47 19.42
C GLU A 193 -8.13 11.17 19.53
N GLU A 194 -8.18 10.37 18.46
CA GLU A 194 -8.88 9.08 18.44
C GLU A 194 -8.24 8.08 19.43
N ALA A 195 -6.91 7.99 19.46
CA ALA A 195 -6.20 7.16 20.43
C ALA A 195 -6.56 7.56 21.88
N ASN A 196 -6.57 8.86 22.17
CA ASN A 196 -6.92 9.38 23.49
C ASN A 196 -8.39 9.09 23.84
N ALA A 197 -9.32 9.27 22.90
CA ALA A 197 -10.73 8.97 23.09
C ALA A 197 -10.96 7.49 23.42
N GLN A 198 -10.20 6.58 22.82
CA GLN A 198 -10.24 5.16 23.09
C GLN A 198 -9.33 4.72 24.26
N GLN A 199 -8.64 5.65 24.93
CA GLN A 199 -7.66 5.35 25.99
C GLN A 199 -6.59 4.35 25.54
N CYS A 200 -6.13 4.47 24.32
CA CYS A 200 -5.06 3.68 23.74
C CYS A 200 -3.73 4.45 23.77
N LYS A 201 -2.62 3.70 23.87
CA LYS A 201 -1.28 4.27 23.67
C LYS A 201 -1.15 4.76 22.21
N ALA A 202 -0.52 5.93 22.04
CA ALA A 202 -0.14 6.43 20.72
C ALA A 202 1.37 6.59 20.64
N VAL A 203 1.96 6.21 19.48
CA VAL A 203 3.37 6.36 19.17
C VAL A 203 3.54 6.82 17.73
N HIS A 204 4.66 7.46 17.40
CA HIS A 204 4.99 7.78 16.02
C HIS A 204 6.00 6.80 15.43
N LEU A 205 6.03 6.68 14.10
CA LEU A 205 7.06 5.92 13.41
C LEU A 205 8.43 6.60 13.62
N PRO A 206 9.50 5.86 13.98
CA PRO A 206 10.75 6.45 14.45
C PRO A 206 11.62 6.97 13.29
N ILE A 207 11.00 7.71 12.34
CA ILE A 207 11.70 8.27 11.19
C ILE A 207 12.64 9.40 11.63
N PRO A 208 12.22 10.33 12.52
CA PRO A 208 13.09 11.39 12.99
C PRO A 208 14.32 10.91 13.73
N GLU A 209 14.21 9.77 14.42
CA GLU A 209 15.28 9.21 15.25
C GLU A 209 16.41 8.60 14.44
N PHE A 210 16.09 8.12 13.22
CA PHE A 210 17.05 7.40 12.37
C PHE A 210 17.52 8.19 11.15
N ILE A 211 16.88 9.33 10.85
CA ILE A 211 17.18 10.14 9.66
C ILE A 211 17.38 11.60 10.06
N GLU A 212 18.55 12.16 9.78
CA GLU A 212 18.79 13.58 9.95
C GLU A 212 17.98 14.42 8.96
N SER A 213 17.35 15.48 9.47
CA SER A 213 16.56 16.40 8.66
C SER A 213 17.43 17.35 7.83
N THR A 214 17.00 17.65 6.60
CA THR A 214 17.69 18.63 5.74
C THR A 214 17.56 20.08 6.22
N ASN A 215 16.57 20.42 7.06
CA ASN A 215 16.22 21.81 7.37
C ASN A 215 16.11 22.14 8.87
N GLY A 216 16.74 21.37 9.77
CA GLY A 216 16.79 21.68 11.21
C GLY A 216 15.45 21.60 11.96
N SER A 217 14.33 21.42 11.26
CA SER A 217 12.98 21.26 11.81
C SER A 217 12.36 20.01 11.22
N PHE A 218 12.61 18.86 11.88
CA PHE A 218 12.02 17.61 11.45
C PHE A 218 10.57 17.51 11.92
N ARG A 219 9.65 17.53 10.98
CA ARG A 219 8.30 17.02 11.21
C ARG A 219 8.27 15.59 10.68
N SER A 220 7.79 14.66 11.50
CA SER A 220 7.57 13.28 11.01
C SER A 220 6.81 13.34 9.69
N PRO A 221 7.31 12.73 8.60
CA PRO A 221 6.64 12.81 7.32
C PRO A 221 5.28 12.14 7.42
N VAL A 222 4.24 12.79 6.93
CA VAL A 222 2.93 12.17 6.78
C VAL A 222 3.03 11.15 5.64
N LEU A 223 3.04 9.88 6.01
CA LEU A 223 3.09 8.77 5.06
C LEU A 223 1.67 8.34 4.66
N THR A 224 1.53 7.87 3.44
CA THR A 224 0.30 7.23 2.98
C THR A 224 0.14 5.85 3.61
N VAL A 225 -1.11 5.34 3.71
CA VAL A 225 -1.42 4.03 4.30
C VAL A 225 -0.54 2.91 3.73
N ASN A 226 -0.37 2.86 2.41
CA ASN A 226 0.49 1.84 1.80
C ASN A 226 1.98 2.01 2.17
N GLN A 227 2.47 3.25 2.34
CA GLN A 227 3.86 3.49 2.76
C GLN A 227 4.08 3.06 4.20
N VAL A 228 3.11 3.29 5.10
CA VAL A 228 3.20 2.79 6.49
C VAL A 228 3.25 1.26 6.51
N VAL A 229 2.36 0.61 5.75
CA VAL A 229 2.37 -0.86 5.63
C VAL A 229 3.70 -1.37 5.07
N GLU A 230 4.20 -0.78 3.99
CA GLU A 230 5.48 -1.16 3.36
C GLU A 230 6.67 -0.96 4.31
N LEU A 231 6.67 0.12 5.11
CA LEU A 231 7.71 0.38 6.11
C LEU A 231 7.70 -0.67 7.24
N ILE A 232 6.53 -1.02 7.76
CA ILE A 232 6.39 -2.07 8.78
C ILE A 232 6.85 -3.43 8.24
N LEU A 233 6.45 -3.77 7.02
CA LEU A 233 6.89 -5.00 6.35
C LEU A 233 8.42 -5.04 6.21
N ALA A 234 9.03 -3.95 5.76
CA ALA A 234 10.48 -3.84 5.62
C ALA A 234 11.20 -3.96 6.97
N TYR A 235 10.64 -3.37 8.05
CA TYR A 235 11.17 -3.52 9.40
C TYR A 235 11.19 -4.99 9.85
N LEU A 236 10.10 -5.71 9.63
CA LEU A 236 10.00 -7.12 10.00
C LEU A 236 10.93 -8.03 9.18
N ASP A 237 11.24 -7.68 7.93
CA ASP A 237 12.15 -8.47 7.07
C ASP A 237 13.63 -8.16 7.32
N ASN A 238 13.97 -6.94 7.69
CA ASN A 238 15.36 -6.50 7.87
C ASN A 238 15.89 -6.73 9.29
N GLY A 239 15.47 -7.81 9.94
CA GLY A 239 15.96 -8.14 11.29
C GLY A 239 15.55 -7.12 12.35
N ARG A 240 14.43 -6.41 12.15
CA ARG A 240 13.90 -5.35 13.02
C ARG A 240 14.82 -4.11 13.08
N ASP A 241 15.43 -3.75 11.95
CA ASP A 241 16.26 -2.55 11.80
C ASP A 241 15.45 -1.42 11.15
N TRP A 242 15.06 -0.42 11.95
CA TRP A 242 14.32 0.75 11.48
C TRP A 242 15.11 1.57 10.47
N LYS A 243 16.42 1.72 10.64
CA LYS A 243 17.25 2.52 9.73
C LYS A 243 17.21 1.95 8.31
N GLN A 244 17.43 0.66 8.19
CA GLN A 244 17.38 -0.02 6.88
C GLN A 244 15.96 0.00 6.29
N ALA A 245 14.93 -0.24 7.12
CA ALA A 245 13.54 -0.20 6.69
C ALA A 245 13.16 1.19 6.15
N ILE A 246 13.52 2.26 6.85
CA ILE A 246 13.23 3.63 6.45
C ILE A 246 13.96 3.98 5.15
N LEU A 247 15.25 3.69 5.04
CA LEU A 247 16.04 3.98 3.84
C LEU A 247 15.53 3.27 2.59
N SER A 248 14.95 2.08 2.75
CA SER A 248 14.42 1.29 1.62
C SER A 248 13.01 1.67 1.18
N THR A 249 12.19 2.26 2.06
CA THR A 249 10.74 2.44 1.81
C THR A 249 10.30 3.90 1.79
N VAL A 250 10.91 4.76 2.62
CA VAL A 250 10.51 6.17 2.71
C VAL A 250 11.00 6.92 1.46
N PRO A 251 10.12 7.67 0.78
CA PRO A 251 10.51 8.40 -0.43
C PRO A 251 11.67 9.35 -0.21
N GLY A 252 12.65 9.37 -1.12
CA GLY A 252 13.88 10.16 -1.01
C GLY A 252 13.68 11.67 -0.80
N ARG A 253 12.48 12.21 -1.17
CA ARG A 253 12.12 13.61 -0.87
C ARG A 253 12.04 13.94 0.63
N PHE A 254 11.90 12.91 1.47
CA PHE A 254 11.88 13.04 2.93
C PHE A 254 13.25 12.72 3.57
N LEU A 255 14.14 12.12 2.77
CA LEU A 255 15.47 11.71 3.21
C LEU A 255 16.50 12.70 2.70
N LYS A 256 17.49 13.05 3.53
CA LYS A 256 18.70 13.69 3.05
C LYS A 256 19.51 12.63 2.30
N CYS A 257 19.92 12.94 1.07
CA CYS A 257 21.08 12.25 0.50
C CYS A 257 22.29 12.61 1.38
N ILE A 258 22.81 11.62 2.11
CA ILE A 258 24.13 11.68 2.74
C ILE A 258 25.17 11.49 1.64
#